data_9917bb9a4256bde04dbe48bd1ca2139a
#
_entry.id   9917bb9a4256bde04dbe48bd1ca2139a
#
_cell.length_a   1.000
_cell.length_b   1.000
_cell.length_c   1.000
_cell.angle_alpha   90.00
_cell.angle_beta   90.00
_cell.angle_gamma   90.00
#
_symmetry.space_group_name_H-M   'P 1'
#
loop_
_entity.id
_entity.type
_entity.pdbx_description
1 polymer ?
#
loop_
_entity_poly.entity_id
_entity_poly.type
_entity_poly.pdbx_seq_one_letter_code
_entity_poly.pdbx_strand_id
1 'polypeptide(L)'
;MKKKTVSIMVAATMALSLFAGCGSSKDTATEDTSKTESTETTDESIENASAETTDESSRTTFTVGFDAEYPQYGYMDDDGEYTGFDLELAQAVCDKEGWELVKKPINWDSKDMELNSGSIDCIWNGFTMNGREDDYTFSVPYVDNSQVIVVAENSGIEQLGDLAGKTVGVQAASAALDLLQSEDEGGQKALADTFGSLNEFADYNTAFTELQAGALDALAIDVGVAKYQLNSRGEGFKILDETLNTEQYAIGFKKGNQELCDIVNKDLQELANEGKVAELAEKYEIADMVTLKAE
;
A
#
# COMPACT_ATOMS: atom_id res chain seq x y z
N MET A 1 1.11 -33.65 46.70
CA MET A 1 0.91 -32.85 47.91
C MET A 1 0.56 -31.42 47.58
N LYS A 2 -0.62 -31.02 48.01
CA LYS A 2 -1.17 -29.68 48.27
C LYS A 2 -1.10 -28.59 47.16
N LYS A 3 -2.28 -28.37 46.54
CA LYS A 3 -2.79 -27.21 45.86
C LYS A 3 -2.73 -25.94 46.73
N LYS A 4 -2.42 -24.78 46.17
CA LYS A 4 -2.89 -23.49 46.70
C LYS A 4 -3.39 -22.64 45.53
N THR A 5 -4.70 -22.55 45.42
CA THR A 5 -5.50 -21.53 44.74
C THR A 5 -5.42 -20.21 45.52
N VAL A 6 -5.18 -19.10 44.81
CA VAL A 6 -5.44 -17.77 45.35
C VAL A 6 -6.35 -17.05 44.35
N SER A 7 -7.62 -16.91 44.76
CA SER A 7 -8.61 -16.01 44.17
C SER A 7 -8.36 -14.58 44.68
N ILE A 8 -8.29 -13.62 43.80
CA ILE A 8 -8.46 -12.20 44.17
C ILE A 8 -9.62 -11.65 43.36
N MET A 9 -10.71 -11.41 44.07
CA MET A 9 -11.83 -10.53 43.68
C MET A 9 -11.37 -9.08 43.83
N VAL A 10 -11.59 -8.23 42.86
CA VAL A 10 -11.65 -6.79 43.06
C VAL A 10 -12.94 -6.27 42.44
N ALA A 11 -13.69 -5.61 43.28
CA ALA A 11 -15.04 -5.11 43.07
C ALA A 11 -15.05 -3.81 42.26
N ALA A 12 -16.13 -3.66 41.51
CA ALA A 12 -16.55 -2.47 40.78
C ALA A 12 -16.91 -1.31 41.71
N THR A 13 -16.57 -0.09 41.34
CA THR A 13 -17.24 1.13 41.77
C THR A 13 -17.56 2.02 40.57
N MET A 14 -18.87 2.09 40.29
CA MET A 14 -19.48 3.11 39.42
C MET A 14 -19.49 4.47 40.16
N ALA A 15 -19.18 5.53 39.46
CA ALA A 15 -19.56 6.89 39.85
C ALA A 15 -20.27 7.55 38.67
N LEU A 16 -21.59 7.67 38.78
CA LEU A 16 -22.45 8.56 37.99
C LEU A 16 -22.26 9.99 38.49
N SER A 17 -22.08 10.93 37.57
CA SER A 17 -22.34 12.35 37.82
C SER A 17 -23.19 12.93 36.70
N LEU A 18 -24.45 13.14 37.03
CA LEU A 18 -25.45 13.93 36.32
C LEU A 18 -25.23 15.41 36.64
N PHE A 19 -25.17 16.26 35.61
CA PHE A 19 -25.49 17.67 35.73
C PHE A 19 -26.53 18.04 34.67
N ALA A 20 -27.76 18.25 35.17
CA ALA A 20 -28.82 18.94 34.47
C ALA A 20 -28.75 20.43 34.79
N GLY A 21 -28.96 21.28 33.82
CA GLY A 21 -29.11 22.72 33.97
C GLY A 21 -29.94 23.31 32.86
N CYS A 22 -31.26 23.40 33.09
CA CYS A 22 -32.23 24.16 32.31
C CYS A 22 -32.06 25.67 32.51
N GLY A 23 -32.35 26.45 31.45
CA GLY A 23 -32.55 27.88 31.52
C GLY A 23 -33.13 28.43 30.23
N SER A 24 -34.44 28.61 30.21
CA SER A 24 -35.27 29.20 29.14
C SER A 24 -35.49 30.69 29.41
N SER A 25 -35.58 31.53 28.37
CA SER A 25 -36.55 32.66 28.14
C SER A 25 -36.01 33.53 27.01
N LYS A 26 -36.66 33.58 25.89
CA LYS A 26 -37.78 34.40 25.35
C LYS A 26 -37.55 35.88 25.14
N ASP A 27 -37.74 36.25 23.86
CA ASP A 27 -38.35 37.47 23.23
C ASP A 27 -37.61 38.80 23.32
N THR A 28 -37.36 39.51 22.25
CA THR A 28 -38.31 40.35 21.47
C THR A 28 -37.59 41.08 20.35
N ALA A 29 -38.21 41.22 19.23
CA ALA A 29 -37.85 41.96 18.03
C ALA A 29 -37.85 43.50 18.25
N THR A 30 -37.05 44.21 17.47
CA THR A 30 -37.52 45.47 16.81
C THR A 30 -36.58 45.81 15.64
N GLU A 31 -37.22 46.16 14.54
CA GLU A 31 -36.71 46.73 13.28
C GLU A 31 -36.06 48.13 13.54
N ASP A 32 -35.10 48.52 12.77
CA ASP A 32 -35.22 49.67 11.88
C ASP A 32 -34.07 49.85 10.89
N THR A 33 -34.50 50.15 9.70
CA THR A 33 -33.97 50.68 8.47
C THR A 33 -32.71 51.51 8.45
N SER A 34 -31.90 51.33 7.41
CA SER A 34 -31.64 52.29 6.35
C SER A 34 -30.19 52.55 5.97
N LYS A 35 -29.98 52.42 4.70
CA LYS A 35 -29.20 53.12 3.67
C LYS A 35 -27.76 52.72 3.40
N THR A 36 -27.67 52.08 2.23
CA THR A 36 -26.90 52.41 1.00
C THR A 36 -25.66 53.30 1.15
N GLU A 37 -24.54 52.74 0.74
CA GLU A 37 -23.65 53.40 -0.21
C GLU A 37 -22.70 52.38 -0.84
N SER A 38 -22.67 52.39 -2.17
CA SER A 38 -21.81 51.64 -3.06
C SER A 38 -20.42 52.25 -3.09
N THR A 39 -19.38 51.43 -3.13
CA THR A 39 -18.18 51.74 -3.92
C THR A 39 -17.38 50.48 -4.25
N GLU A 40 -17.24 50.28 -5.53
CA GLU A 40 -16.11 49.81 -6.34
C GLU A 40 -15.40 48.48 -6.03
N THR A 41 -15.57 47.62 -7.03
CA THR A 41 -14.65 46.68 -7.67
C THR A 41 -13.19 46.84 -7.31
N THR A 42 -12.62 45.82 -6.71
CA THR A 42 -11.25 45.41 -7.01
C THR A 42 -11.23 43.93 -7.35
N ASP A 43 -10.91 43.73 -8.60
CA ASP A 43 -10.53 42.48 -9.27
C ASP A 43 -9.26 41.95 -8.56
N GLU A 44 -9.40 40.98 -7.68
CA GLU A 44 -8.23 40.22 -7.20
C GLU A 44 -8.18 38.93 -7.99
N SER A 45 -7.23 38.96 -8.91
CA SER A 45 -6.67 37.86 -9.65
C SER A 45 -6.55 36.60 -8.80
N ILE A 46 -7.18 35.55 -9.32
CA ILE A 46 -6.90 34.17 -8.93
C ILE A 46 -5.40 33.94 -9.21
N GLU A 47 -4.58 34.04 -8.19
CA GLU A 47 -3.21 33.53 -8.25
C GLU A 47 -3.28 32.02 -8.48
N ASN A 48 -2.90 31.68 -9.70
CA ASN A 48 -2.54 30.38 -10.14
C ASN A 48 -1.50 29.83 -9.13
N ALA A 49 -1.88 28.79 -8.36
CA ALA A 49 -0.94 28.07 -7.54
C ALA A 49 0.09 27.44 -8.49
N SER A 50 1.19 28.13 -8.68
CA SER A 50 2.41 27.62 -9.28
C SER A 50 2.78 26.37 -8.48
N ALA A 51 2.85 25.23 -9.16
CA ALA A 51 3.53 24.07 -8.61
C ALA A 51 4.96 24.56 -8.24
N GLU A 52 5.27 24.56 -6.96
CA GLU A 52 6.65 24.74 -6.50
C GLU A 52 7.44 23.58 -7.10
N THR A 53 8.21 23.85 -8.13
CA THR A 53 9.28 22.98 -8.58
C THR A 53 10.32 22.98 -7.48
N THR A 54 10.34 21.96 -6.66
CA THR A 54 11.44 21.70 -5.72
C THR A 54 12.70 21.54 -6.57
N ASP A 55 13.71 22.38 -6.32
CA ASP A 55 15.03 22.24 -6.94
C ASP A 55 15.69 20.96 -6.40
N GLU A 56 15.56 19.86 -7.15
CA GLU A 56 16.08 18.54 -6.76
C GLU A 56 17.61 18.54 -6.61
N SER A 57 18.31 19.53 -7.20
CA SER A 57 19.78 19.67 -7.06
C SER A 57 20.23 19.98 -5.63
N SER A 58 19.33 20.42 -4.75
CA SER A 58 19.59 20.70 -3.34
C SER A 58 19.08 19.63 -2.38
N ARG A 59 18.53 18.53 -2.90
CA ARG A 59 17.99 17.43 -2.10
C ARG A 59 19.07 16.78 -1.25
N THR A 60 18.77 16.55 0.02
CA THR A 60 19.66 15.87 0.98
C THR A 60 19.05 14.60 1.55
N THR A 61 17.74 14.42 1.41
CA THR A 61 17.02 13.25 1.93
C THR A 61 16.06 12.71 0.87
N PHE A 62 15.84 11.41 0.88
CA PHE A 62 14.86 10.73 0.03
C PHE A 62 14.00 9.80 0.88
N THR A 63 12.72 10.10 1.01
CA THR A 63 11.79 9.38 1.87
C THR A 63 10.97 8.39 1.06
N VAL A 64 11.18 7.11 1.30
CA VAL A 64 10.45 6.00 0.65
C VAL A 64 9.32 5.53 1.55
N GLY A 65 8.07 5.59 1.04
CA GLY A 65 6.91 4.99 1.68
C GLY A 65 6.72 3.54 1.26
N PHE A 66 6.51 2.65 2.24
CA PHE A 66 6.37 1.23 2.00
C PHE A 66 5.49 0.55 3.07
N ASP A 67 4.89 -0.60 2.73
CA ASP A 67 4.25 -1.52 3.66
C ASP A 67 5.31 -2.45 4.27
N ALA A 68 5.50 -2.37 5.59
CA ALA A 68 6.52 -3.18 6.29
C ALA A 68 6.15 -4.67 6.44
N GLU A 69 4.96 -5.06 6.02
CA GLU A 69 4.46 -6.44 6.01
C GLU A 69 4.44 -7.04 4.58
N TYR A 70 5.29 -6.50 3.66
CA TYR A 70 5.36 -6.91 2.26
C TYR A 70 6.73 -7.54 1.92
N PRO A 71 6.95 -8.78 2.38
CA PRO A 71 8.26 -9.45 2.27
C PRO A 71 8.71 -9.62 0.82
N GLN A 72 10.02 -9.76 0.64
CA GLN A 72 10.90 -9.63 -0.50
C GLN A 72 11.12 -8.18 -0.96
N TYR A 73 10.10 -7.30 -0.93
CA TYR A 73 10.22 -5.91 -1.41
C TYR A 73 10.50 -4.91 -0.29
N GLY A 74 9.68 -4.93 0.78
CA GLY A 74 9.87 -4.07 1.96
C GLY A 74 9.29 -4.73 3.20
N TYR A 75 10.12 -5.02 4.21
CA TYR A 75 9.67 -5.69 5.43
C TYR A 75 10.65 -5.44 6.58
N MET A 76 10.24 -5.82 7.78
CA MET A 76 11.12 -5.83 8.95
C MET A 76 11.75 -7.22 9.09
N ASP A 77 13.08 -7.28 9.18
CA ASP A 77 13.82 -8.52 9.39
C ASP A 77 13.83 -8.96 10.88
N ASP A 78 14.48 -10.09 11.16
CA ASP A 78 14.58 -10.66 12.51
C ASP A 78 15.40 -9.78 13.48
N ASP A 79 16.23 -8.89 12.97
CA ASP A 79 17.05 -7.94 13.76
C ASP A 79 16.26 -6.65 14.05
N GLY A 80 15.05 -6.49 13.48
CA GLY A 80 14.17 -5.33 13.64
C GLY A 80 14.52 -4.18 12.70
N GLU A 81 15.27 -4.44 11.63
CA GLU A 81 15.65 -3.45 10.62
C GLU A 81 14.76 -3.57 9.37
N TYR A 82 14.44 -2.44 8.74
CA TYR A 82 13.71 -2.45 7.48
C TYR A 82 14.63 -2.81 6.32
N THR A 83 14.28 -3.87 5.60
CA THR A 83 15.02 -4.43 4.47
C THR A 83 14.08 -4.86 3.35
N GLY A 84 14.63 -5.34 2.24
CA GLY A 84 13.91 -5.81 1.06
C GLY A 84 14.56 -5.31 -0.22
N PHE A 85 14.19 -5.95 -1.34
CA PHE A 85 14.73 -5.64 -2.66
C PHE A 85 14.59 -4.14 -2.99
N ASP A 86 13.39 -3.60 -2.80
CA ASP A 86 13.08 -2.21 -3.12
C ASP A 86 13.82 -1.23 -2.20
N LEU A 87 13.87 -1.54 -0.89
CA LEU A 87 14.53 -0.66 0.07
C LEU A 87 16.05 -0.66 -0.09
N GLU A 88 16.67 -1.80 -0.45
CA GLU A 88 18.10 -1.84 -0.73
C GLU A 88 18.44 -1.22 -2.09
N LEU A 89 17.56 -1.33 -3.07
CA LEU A 89 17.72 -0.63 -4.35
C LEU A 89 17.59 0.89 -4.17
N ALA A 90 16.64 1.35 -3.33
CA ALA A 90 16.51 2.75 -2.95
C ALA A 90 17.75 3.26 -2.21
N GLN A 91 18.36 2.44 -1.34
CA GLN A 91 19.62 2.80 -0.68
C GLN A 91 20.74 2.98 -1.71
N ALA A 92 20.84 2.09 -2.71
CA ALA A 92 21.85 2.20 -3.75
C ALA A 92 21.67 3.48 -4.61
N VAL A 93 20.44 3.90 -4.89
CA VAL A 93 20.15 5.19 -5.54
C VAL A 93 20.58 6.35 -4.65
N CYS A 94 20.23 6.33 -3.37
CA CYS A 94 20.63 7.37 -2.42
C CYS A 94 22.16 7.48 -2.28
N ASP A 95 22.86 6.36 -2.27
CA ASP A 95 24.32 6.33 -2.21
C ASP A 95 24.97 7.00 -3.45
N LYS A 96 24.36 6.85 -4.64
CA LYS A 96 24.83 7.50 -5.88
C LYS A 96 24.62 9.02 -5.83
N GLU A 97 23.47 9.47 -5.39
CA GLU A 97 23.10 10.89 -5.36
C GLU A 97 23.59 11.62 -4.10
N GLY A 98 24.12 10.88 -3.11
CA GLY A 98 24.57 11.46 -1.84
C GLY A 98 23.42 11.88 -0.93
N TRP A 99 22.25 11.25 -1.07
CA TRP A 99 21.08 11.47 -0.23
C TRP A 99 21.06 10.55 0.99
N GLU A 100 20.40 11.00 2.06
CA GLU A 100 20.05 10.16 3.18
C GLU A 100 18.72 9.45 2.88
N LEU A 101 18.70 8.11 2.88
CA LEU A 101 17.47 7.34 2.75
C LEU A 101 16.67 7.35 4.04
N VAL A 102 15.42 7.82 3.97
CA VAL A 102 14.44 7.70 5.05
C VAL A 102 13.44 6.61 4.69
N LYS A 103 13.53 5.46 5.35
CA LYS A 103 12.58 4.35 5.20
C LYS A 103 11.36 4.62 6.08
N LYS A 104 10.22 4.93 5.48
CA LYS A 104 8.99 5.29 6.19
C LYS A 104 7.93 4.22 6.02
N PRO A 105 7.68 3.35 7.02
CA PRO A 105 6.56 2.44 6.97
C PRO A 105 5.23 3.22 7.01
N ILE A 106 4.30 2.85 6.16
CA ILE A 106 2.98 3.47 6.05
C ILE A 106 1.88 2.40 6.11
N ASN A 107 0.66 2.81 6.48
CA ASN A 107 -0.50 2.00 6.19
C ASN A 107 -0.77 2.08 4.69
N TRP A 108 -0.92 0.93 4.04
CA TRP A 108 -1.02 0.88 2.58
C TRP A 108 -2.22 1.64 2.00
N ASP A 109 -3.34 1.65 2.69
CA ASP A 109 -4.53 2.42 2.33
C ASP A 109 -4.34 3.95 2.40
N SER A 110 -3.28 4.41 3.08
CA SER A 110 -2.94 5.83 3.23
C SER A 110 -1.89 6.32 2.23
N LYS A 111 -1.37 5.47 1.34
CA LYS A 111 -0.22 5.77 0.45
C LYS A 111 -0.40 7.06 -0.35
N ASP A 112 -1.61 7.28 -0.87
CA ASP A 112 -1.92 8.45 -1.69
C ASP A 112 -1.88 9.76 -0.88
N MET A 113 -2.41 9.71 0.33
CA MET A 113 -2.38 10.86 1.25
C MET A 113 -0.95 11.18 1.66
N GLU A 114 -0.14 10.17 2.00
CA GLU A 114 1.26 10.33 2.37
C GLU A 114 2.09 10.93 1.22
N LEU A 115 1.89 10.44 -0.01
CA LEU A 115 2.56 10.94 -1.21
C LEU A 115 2.11 12.36 -1.56
N ASN A 116 0.79 12.63 -1.59
CA ASN A 116 0.24 13.92 -1.99
C ASN A 116 0.57 15.04 -0.99
N SER A 117 0.69 14.70 0.30
CA SER A 117 1.11 15.66 1.34
C SER A 117 2.62 15.96 1.33
N GLY A 118 3.42 15.20 0.58
CA GLY A 118 4.89 15.29 0.62
C GLY A 118 5.51 14.67 1.87
N SER A 119 4.78 13.83 2.56
CA SER A 119 5.24 13.07 3.74
C SER A 119 6.19 11.93 3.34
N ILE A 120 6.07 11.47 2.10
CA ILE A 120 6.98 10.59 1.38
C ILE A 120 7.27 11.18 -0.01
N ASP A 121 8.44 10.89 -0.57
CA ASP A 121 8.85 11.34 -1.90
C ASP A 121 8.36 10.37 -2.98
N CYS A 122 8.26 9.11 -2.65
CA CYS A 122 7.76 8.06 -3.54
C CYS A 122 7.13 6.90 -2.77
N ILE A 123 6.33 6.10 -3.49
CA ILE A 123 5.90 4.76 -3.09
C ILE A 123 6.83 3.78 -3.81
N TRP A 124 7.59 3.00 -3.04
CA TRP A 124 8.52 2.01 -3.59
C TRP A 124 8.43 0.71 -2.79
N ASN A 125 7.54 -0.17 -3.22
CA ASN A 125 7.20 -1.40 -2.48
C ASN A 125 6.42 -2.39 -3.34
N GLY A 126 6.99 -2.84 -4.47
CA GLY A 126 6.24 -3.69 -5.39
C GLY A 126 4.96 -2.99 -5.86
N PHE A 127 5.08 -1.74 -6.34
CA PHE A 127 3.92 -0.92 -6.62
C PHE A 127 3.47 -1.08 -8.07
N THR A 128 2.30 -1.69 -8.28
CA THR A 128 1.70 -1.93 -9.58
C THR A 128 1.40 -0.61 -10.30
N MET A 129 1.95 -0.47 -11.51
CA MET A 129 1.72 0.72 -12.33
C MET A 129 0.47 0.60 -13.21
N ASN A 130 0.14 -0.61 -13.65
CA ASN A 130 -0.96 -0.84 -14.57
C ASN A 130 -2.31 -0.36 -14.02
N GLY A 131 -3.01 0.46 -14.80
CA GLY A 131 -4.28 1.06 -14.42
C GLY A 131 -4.18 2.27 -13.49
N ARG A 132 -2.96 2.73 -13.15
CA ARG A 132 -2.69 3.87 -12.27
C ARG A 132 -1.86 4.96 -12.93
N GLU A 133 -1.62 4.87 -14.24
CA GLU A 133 -0.73 5.77 -15.00
C GLU A 133 -1.24 7.21 -15.01
N ASP A 134 -2.54 7.40 -14.83
CA ASP A 134 -3.15 8.73 -14.77
C ASP A 134 -2.98 9.41 -13.41
N ASP A 135 -2.74 8.64 -12.34
CA ASP A 135 -2.71 9.15 -10.96
C ASP A 135 -1.30 9.46 -10.47
N TYR A 136 -0.28 8.82 -11.05
CA TYR A 136 1.12 8.94 -10.62
C TYR A 136 2.04 9.31 -11.79
N THR A 137 3.23 9.79 -11.47
CA THR A 137 4.40 9.73 -12.34
C THR A 137 5.17 8.46 -11.98
N PHE A 138 5.29 7.53 -12.91
CA PHE A 138 5.97 6.26 -12.67
C PHE A 138 7.38 6.26 -13.23
N SER A 139 8.27 5.54 -12.55
CA SER A 139 9.56 5.13 -13.11
C SER A 139 9.38 4.18 -14.28
N VAL A 140 10.50 3.81 -14.92
CA VAL A 140 10.54 2.61 -15.77
C VAL A 140 10.11 1.39 -14.94
N PRO A 141 9.36 0.42 -15.51
CA PRO A 141 9.03 -0.81 -14.80
C PRO A 141 10.30 -1.63 -14.58
N TYR A 142 10.40 -2.26 -13.41
CA TYR A 142 11.60 -3.00 -13.02
C TYR A 142 11.34 -4.46 -12.63
N VAL A 143 10.08 -4.85 -12.39
CA VAL A 143 9.65 -6.22 -12.03
C VAL A 143 8.35 -6.56 -12.76
N ASP A 144 8.28 -7.76 -13.36
CA ASP A 144 7.02 -8.35 -13.79
C ASP A 144 6.37 -9.09 -12.60
N ASN A 145 5.07 -8.89 -12.41
CA ASN A 145 4.29 -9.52 -11.35
C ASN A 145 3.00 -10.15 -11.92
N SER A 146 2.32 -10.91 -11.07
CA SER A 146 0.99 -11.45 -11.33
C SER A 146 0.17 -11.44 -10.05
N GLN A 147 -1.11 -11.14 -10.16
CA GLN A 147 -2.06 -11.38 -9.10
C GLN A 147 -2.54 -12.82 -9.16
N VAL A 148 -2.44 -13.54 -8.05
CA VAL A 148 -2.73 -14.97 -7.94
C VAL A 148 -3.70 -15.26 -6.80
N ILE A 149 -4.20 -16.49 -6.76
CA ILE A 149 -5.00 -16.99 -5.65
C ILE A 149 -4.20 -18.05 -4.88
N VAL A 150 -4.12 -17.89 -3.57
CA VAL A 150 -3.60 -18.88 -2.63
C VAL A 150 -4.75 -19.57 -1.93
N VAL A 151 -4.68 -20.90 -1.81
CA VAL A 151 -5.68 -21.73 -1.13
C VAL A 151 -4.99 -22.80 -0.28
N ALA A 152 -5.70 -23.39 0.67
CA ALA A 152 -5.20 -24.60 1.33
C ALA A 152 -5.14 -25.76 0.33
N GLU A 153 -4.08 -26.59 0.38
CA GLU A 153 -3.91 -27.74 -0.54
C GLU A 153 -5.10 -28.70 -0.55
N ASN A 154 -5.73 -28.88 0.60
CA ASN A 154 -6.87 -29.80 0.79
C ASN A 154 -8.24 -29.09 0.65
N SER A 155 -8.30 -27.85 0.17
CA SER A 155 -9.54 -27.09 0.02
C SER A 155 -10.49 -27.63 -1.04
N GLY A 156 -9.96 -28.37 -2.02
CA GLY A 156 -10.71 -28.82 -3.21
C GLY A 156 -10.93 -27.70 -4.24
N ILE A 157 -10.29 -26.53 -4.05
CA ILE A 157 -10.29 -25.43 -5.02
C ILE A 157 -9.09 -25.63 -5.96
N GLU A 158 -9.34 -25.78 -7.26
CA GLU A 158 -8.31 -26.09 -8.28
C GLU A 158 -8.22 -25.01 -9.36
N GLN A 159 -9.26 -24.20 -9.53
CA GLN A 159 -9.37 -23.17 -10.56
C GLN A 159 -10.18 -21.97 -10.05
N LEU A 160 -10.09 -20.82 -10.75
CA LEU A 160 -10.79 -19.58 -10.35
C LEU A 160 -12.30 -19.76 -10.24
N GLY A 161 -12.91 -20.59 -11.10
CA GLY A 161 -14.35 -20.87 -11.06
C GLY A 161 -14.83 -21.54 -9.77
N ASP A 162 -13.95 -22.24 -9.05
CA ASP A 162 -14.28 -22.92 -7.78
C ASP A 162 -14.40 -21.93 -6.60
N LEU A 163 -14.06 -20.65 -6.81
CA LEU A 163 -14.23 -19.58 -5.84
C LEU A 163 -15.68 -19.14 -5.65
N ALA A 164 -16.61 -19.61 -6.49
CA ALA A 164 -18.03 -19.29 -6.36
C ALA A 164 -18.57 -19.71 -4.99
N GLY A 165 -19.17 -18.75 -4.27
CA GLY A 165 -19.71 -18.94 -2.91
C GLY A 165 -18.64 -19.05 -1.81
N LYS A 166 -17.34 -18.83 -2.12
CA LYS A 166 -16.21 -18.89 -1.18
C LYS A 166 -15.95 -17.53 -0.52
N THR A 167 -15.33 -17.58 0.65
CA THR A 167 -14.83 -16.38 1.34
C THR A 167 -13.40 -16.10 0.87
N VAL A 168 -13.22 -15.01 0.13
CA VAL A 168 -11.92 -14.60 -0.43
C VAL A 168 -11.39 -13.40 0.38
N GLY A 169 -10.13 -13.47 0.78
CA GLY A 169 -9.40 -12.36 1.40
C GLY A 169 -8.61 -11.57 0.36
N VAL A 170 -8.37 -10.29 0.64
CA VAL A 170 -7.52 -9.40 -0.16
C VAL A 170 -6.98 -8.27 0.71
N GLN A 171 -5.83 -7.69 0.39
CA GLN A 171 -5.37 -6.49 1.09
C GLN A 171 -6.14 -5.27 0.61
N ALA A 172 -6.52 -4.39 1.55
CA ALA A 172 -7.18 -3.11 1.26
C ALA A 172 -6.28 -2.21 0.38
N ALA A 173 -6.88 -1.51 -0.59
CA ALA A 173 -6.21 -0.62 -1.53
C ALA A 173 -5.04 -1.27 -2.33
N SER A 174 -5.06 -2.60 -2.47
CA SER A 174 -4.10 -3.36 -3.29
C SER A 174 -4.51 -3.40 -4.76
N ALA A 175 -3.57 -3.77 -5.64
CA ALA A 175 -3.87 -4.02 -7.05
C ALA A 175 -4.85 -5.21 -7.24
N ALA A 176 -4.75 -6.24 -6.39
CA ALA A 176 -5.69 -7.35 -6.37
C ALA A 176 -7.14 -6.89 -6.08
N LEU A 177 -7.32 -5.97 -5.12
CA LEU A 177 -8.64 -5.43 -4.81
C LEU A 177 -9.19 -4.60 -5.98
N ASP A 178 -8.37 -3.69 -6.53
CA ASP A 178 -8.75 -2.88 -7.68
C ASP A 178 -9.20 -3.76 -8.85
N LEU A 179 -8.44 -4.82 -9.14
CA LEU A 179 -8.72 -5.80 -10.18
C LEU A 179 -10.06 -6.53 -9.94
N LEU A 180 -10.31 -6.97 -8.70
CA LEU A 180 -11.54 -7.68 -8.30
C LEU A 180 -12.78 -6.76 -8.28
N GLN A 181 -12.59 -5.44 -8.26
CA GLN A 181 -13.66 -4.45 -8.30
C GLN A 181 -13.86 -3.83 -9.69
N SER A 182 -12.90 -4.01 -10.61
CA SER A 182 -12.94 -3.40 -11.95
C SER A 182 -13.88 -4.14 -12.91
N GLU A 183 -14.71 -3.34 -13.60
CA GLU A 183 -15.54 -3.77 -14.73
C GLU A 183 -14.87 -3.53 -16.10
N ASP A 184 -13.69 -2.91 -16.10
CA ASP A 184 -12.92 -2.61 -17.30
C ASP A 184 -12.38 -3.87 -17.98
N GLU A 185 -11.84 -3.73 -19.18
CA GLU A 185 -11.23 -4.83 -19.92
C GLU A 185 -10.04 -5.39 -19.11
N GLY A 186 -10.08 -6.68 -18.79
CA GLY A 186 -9.12 -7.36 -17.92
C GLY A 186 -9.49 -7.37 -16.45
N GLY A 187 -10.50 -6.58 -16.01
CA GLY A 187 -11.01 -6.61 -14.64
C GLY A 187 -11.65 -7.95 -14.27
N GLN A 188 -11.68 -8.26 -12.99
CA GLN A 188 -12.16 -9.55 -12.46
C GLN A 188 -13.45 -9.41 -11.62
N LYS A 189 -14.17 -8.29 -11.75
CA LYS A 189 -15.41 -8.08 -10.99
C LYS A 189 -16.44 -9.18 -11.23
N ALA A 190 -16.57 -9.67 -12.47
CA ALA A 190 -17.49 -10.77 -12.79
C ALA A 190 -17.17 -12.06 -12.02
N LEU A 191 -15.90 -12.34 -11.77
CA LEU A 191 -15.45 -13.43 -10.91
C LEU A 191 -15.77 -13.11 -9.44
N ALA A 192 -15.40 -11.92 -8.96
CA ALA A 192 -15.62 -11.48 -7.58
C ALA A 192 -17.11 -11.48 -7.19
N ASP A 193 -18.01 -11.14 -8.12
CA ASP A 193 -19.46 -11.18 -7.91
C ASP A 193 -20.01 -12.61 -7.67
N THR A 194 -19.22 -13.64 -7.95
CA THR A 194 -19.57 -15.05 -7.63
C THR A 194 -19.16 -15.44 -6.21
N PHE A 195 -18.29 -14.69 -5.54
CA PHE A 195 -17.82 -15.02 -4.20
C PHE A 195 -18.95 -14.98 -3.17
N GLY A 196 -18.81 -15.74 -2.11
CA GLY A 196 -19.69 -15.64 -0.93
C GLY A 196 -19.45 -14.34 -0.17
N SER A 197 -18.18 -13.96 -0.05
CA SER A 197 -17.73 -12.65 0.46
C SER A 197 -16.31 -12.34 -0.01
N LEU A 198 -16.01 -11.04 -0.16
CA LEU A 198 -14.68 -10.49 -0.34
C LEU A 198 -14.32 -9.69 0.92
N ASN A 199 -13.30 -10.13 1.65
CA ASN A 199 -12.91 -9.56 2.94
C ASN A 199 -11.59 -8.81 2.79
N GLU A 200 -11.57 -7.54 3.19
CA GLU A 200 -10.39 -6.70 3.12
C GLU A 200 -9.58 -6.75 4.42
N PHE A 201 -8.26 -6.80 4.31
CA PHE A 201 -7.31 -6.82 5.41
C PHE A 201 -6.30 -5.67 5.26
N ALA A 202 -5.78 -5.18 6.38
CA ALA A 202 -4.77 -4.13 6.36
C ALA A 202 -3.44 -4.61 5.72
N ASP A 203 -3.09 -5.88 5.93
CA ASP A 203 -1.85 -6.49 5.47
C ASP A 203 -2.05 -7.98 5.11
N TYR A 204 -1.11 -8.52 4.32
CA TYR A 204 -1.14 -9.91 3.89
C TYR A 204 -0.81 -10.92 5.00
N ASN A 205 -0.02 -10.56 6.02
CA ASN A 205 0.28 -11.47 7.13
C ASN A 205 -0.97 -11.80 7.94
N THR A 206 -1.80 -10.77 8.20
CA THR A 206 -3.11 -10.94 8.84
C THR A 206 -4.04 -11.79 7.98
N ALA A 207 -4.15 -11.48 6.68
CA ALA A 207 -4.99 -12.25 5.75
C ALA A 207 -4.56 -13.73 5.66
N PHE A 208 -3.26 -13.99 5.60
CA PHE A 208 -2.73 -15.35 5.59
C PHE A 208 -3.01 -16.12 6.90
N THR A 209 -2.98 -15.42 8.03
CA THR A 209 -3.33 -16.00 9.34
C THR A 209 -4.80 -16.45 9.37
N GLU A 210 -5.69 -15.65 8.80
CA GLU A 210 -7.10 -15.99 8.65
C GLU A 210 -7.34 -17.16 7.68
N LEU A 211 -6.57 -17.21 6.57
CA LEU A 211 -6.56 -18.35 5.65
C LEU A 211 -6.10 -19.63 6.37
N GLN A 212 -5.04 -19.55 7.16
CA GLN A 212 -4.51 -20.66 7.93
C GLN A 212 -5.50 -21.14 9.02
N ALA A 213 -6.26 -20.23 9.61
CA ALA A 213 -7.30 -20.54 10.58
C ALA A 213 -8.58 -21.12 9.94
N GLY A 214 -8.69 -21.10 8.61
CA GLY A 214 -9.88 -21.55 7.87
C GLY A 214 -11.05 -20.56 7.92
N ALA A 215 -10.78 -19.30 8.28
CA ALA A 215 -11.76 -18.22 8.20
C ALA A 215 -11.90 -17.66 6.78
N LEU A 216 -10.87 -17.87 5.96
CA LEU A 216 -10.88 -17.65 4.51
C LEU A 216 -10.75 -18.99 3.78
N ASP A 217 -11.40 -19.10 2.63
CA ASP A 217 -11.23 -20.22 1.69
C ASP A 217 -10.05 -19.96 0.73
N ALA A 218 -9.80 -18.68 0.39
CA ALA A 218 -8.79 -18.26 -0.57
C ALA A 218 -8.27 -16.85 -0.24
N LEU A 219 -7.09 -16.50 -0.78
CA LEU A 219 -6.47 -15.19 -0.66
C LEU A 219 -5.99 -14.72 -2.04
N ALA A 220 -6.45 -13.54 -2.48
CA ALA A 220 -5.94 -12.85 -3.66
C ALA A 220 -4.72 -12.02 -3.26
N ILE A 221 -3.58 -12.21 -3.96
CA ILE A 221 -2.28 -11.73 -3.52
C ILE A 221 -1.28 -11.71 -4.68
N ASP A 222 -0.24 -10.89 -4.55
CA ASP A 222 0.91 -10.84 -5.46
C ASP A 222 1.72 -12.13 -5.41
N VAL A 223 2.14 -12.62 -6.59
CA VAL A 223 2.82 -13.93 -6.69
C VAL A 223 4.14 -13.98 -5.93
N GLY A 224 4.90 -12.87 -5.88
CA GLY A 224 6.15 -12.79 -5.12
C GLY A 224 5.89 -12.98 -3.62
N VAL A 225 4.93 -12.22 -3.08
CA VAL A 225 4.54 -12.31 -1.67
C VAL A 225 3.95 -13.70 -1.35
N ALA A 226 3.12 -14.26 -2.26
CA ALA A 226 2.59 -15.61 -2.10
C ALA A 226 3.70 -16.66 -1.98
N LYS A 227 4.67 -16.66 -2.90
CA LYS A 227 5.83 -17.57 -2.86
C LYS A 227 6.60 -17.47 -1.54
N TYR A 228 6.90 -16.26 -1.09
CA TYR A 228 7.57 -16.04 0.19
C TYR A 228 6.77 -16.60 1.37
N GLN A 229 5.47 -16.32 1.44
CA GLN A 229 4.59 -16.80 2.51
C GLN A 229 4.51 -18.34 2.52
N LEU A 230 4.44 -18.98 1.36
CA LEU A 230 4.44 -20.45 1.28
C LEU A 230 5.78 -21.02 1.75
N ASN A 231 6.89 -20.45 1.33
CA ASN A 231 8.23 -20.91 1.73
C ASN A 231 8.46 -20.76 3.25
N SER A 232 8.01 -19.64 3.84
CA SER A 232 8.23 -19.33 5.26
C SER A 232 7.28 -20.08 6.19
N ARG A 233 6.03 -20.35 5.76
CA ARG A 233 5.00 -21.02 6.59
C ARG A 233 4.99 -22.53 6.44
N GLY A 234 5.67 -23.07 5.43
CA GLY A 234 5.75 -24.49 5.15
C GLY A 234 4.56 -25.05 4.36
N GLU A 235 4.42 -26.39 4.36
CA GLU A 235 3.42 -27.12 3.60
C GLU A 235 1.98 -26.82 4.02
N GLY A 236 1.03 -27.02 3.10
CA GLY A 236 -0.41 -26.94 3.38
C GLY A 236 -1.15 -25.89 2.57
N PHE A 237 -0.44 -25.06 1.77
CA PHE A 237 -1.02 -24.09 0.87
C PHE A 237 -0.44 -24.22 -0.54
N LYS A 238 -1.23 -23.81 -1.52
CA LYS A 238 -0.80 -23.77 -2.94
C LYS A 238 -1.28 -22.48 -3.60
N ILE A 239 -0.56 -22.06 -4.62
CA ILE A 239 -0.99 -21.06 -5.58
C ILE A 239 -1.76 -21.80 -6.68
N LEU A 240 -2.90 -21.27 -7.14
CA LEU A 240 -3.60 -21.80 -8.29
C LEU A 240 -2.79 -21.56 -9.57
N ASP A 241 -2.88 -22.48 -10.54
CA ASP A 241 -2.20 -22.34 -11.83
C ASP A 241 -2.75 -21.16 -12.66
N GLU A 242 -4.03 -20.83 -12.50
CA GLU A 242 -4.66 -19.68 -13.15
C GLU A 242 -4.33 -18.39 -12.39
N THR A 243 -3.87 -17.37 -13.12
CA THR A 243 -3.62 -16.03 -12.58
C THR A 243 -4.85 -15.13 -12.77
N LEU A 244 -5.03 -14.16 -11.89
CA LEU A 244 -6.05 -13.13 -12.06
C LEU A 244 -5.66 -12.16 -13.18
N ASN A 245 -4.37 -11.72 -13.21
CA ASN A 245 -3.77 -10.92 -14.27
C ASN A 245 -2.24 -11.04 -14.24
N THR A 246 -1.59 -10.35 -15.20
CA THR A 246 -0.16 -10.01 -15.17
C THR A 246 -0.01 -8.51 -15.16
N GLU A 247 1.01 -8.00 -14.46
CA GLU A 247 1.23 -6.57 -14.23
C GLU A 247 2.71 -6.27 -14.05
N GLN A 248 3.05 -4.98 -13.91
CA GLN A 248 4.42 -4.53 -13.73
C GLN A 248 4.53 -3.63 -12.50
N TYR A 249 5.62 -3.76 -11.77
CA TYR A 249 5.97 -2.85 -10.69
C TYR A 249 6.85 -1.72 -11.19
N ALA A 250 6.54 -0.53 -10.72
CA ALA A 250 7.32 0.68 -10.92
C ALA A 250 7.30 1.53 -9.63
N ILE A 251 8.19 2.49 -9.53
CA ILE A 251 8.22 3.45 -8.42
C ILE A 251 7.18 4.52 -8.71
N GLY A 252 6.26 4.75 -7.76
CA GLY A 252 5.22 5.77 -7.87
C GLY A 252 5.65 7.08 -7.24
N PHE A 253 5.76 8.13 -8.05
CA PHE A 253 5.99 9.51 -7.60
C PHE A 253 4.69 10.30 -7.66
N LYS A 254 4.62 11.41 -6.90
CA LYS A 254 3.52 12.36 -7.02
C LYS A 254 3.36 12.79 -8.49
N LYS A 255 2.11 12.81 -8.96
CA LYS A 255 1.82 13.19 -10.35
C LYS A 255 2.45 14.53 -10.71
N GLY A 256 3.24 14.53 -11.79
CA GLY A 256 3.97 15.68 -12.29
C GLY A 256 5.39 15.83 -11.74
N ASN A 257 5.83 15.02 -10.76
CA ASN A 257 7.22 15.06 -10.26
C ASN A 257 8.16 14.28 -11.21
N GLN A 258 8.30 14.79 -12.44
CA GLN A 258 9.10 14.15 -13.48
C GLN A 258 10.60 14.28 -13.21
N GLU A 259 11.06 15.39 -12.63
CA GLU A 259 12.48 15.64 -12.39
C GLU A 259 13.09 14.59 -11.45
N LEU A 260 12.43 14.32 -10.30
CA LEU A 260 12.87 13.28 -9.37
C LEU A 260 12.78 11.88 -10.00
N CYS A 261 11.71 11.61 -10.74
CA CYS A 261 11.53 10.35 -11.47
C CYS A 261 12.65 10.11 -12.47
N ASP A 262 13.07 11.13 -13.23
CA ASP A 262 14.14 11.03 -14.23
C ASP A 262 15.50 10.77 -13.58
N ILE A 263 15.79 11.39 -12.43
CA ILE A 263 17.01 11.13 -11.65
C ILE A 263 17.04 9.66 -11.23
N VAL A 264 15.97 9.18 -10.61
CA VAL A 264 15.88 7.80 -10.13
C VAL A 264 15.95 6.80 -11.30
N ASN A 265 15.28 7.06 -12.42
CA ASN A 265 15.36 6.21 -13.63
C ASN A 265 16.78 6.08 -14.16
N LYS A 266 17.52 7.20 -14.24
CA LYS A 266 18.92 7.20 -14.67
C LYS A 266 19.76 6.32 -13.74
N ASP A 267 19.61 6.47 -12.43
CA ASP A 267 20.37 5.71 -11.45
C ASP A 267 20.03 4.22 -11.46
N LEU A 268 18.73 3.89 -11.62
CA LEU A 268 18.30 2.50 -11.78
C LEU A 268 18.99 1.82 -12.97
N GLN A 269 19.08 2.50 -14.13
CA GLN A 269 19.77 1.96 -15.31
C GLN A 269 21.28 1.82 -15.08
N GLU A 270 21.90 2.80 -14.41
CA GLU A 270 23.31 2.70 -14.05
C GLU A 270 23.56 1.53 -13.08
N LEU A 271 22.73 1.35 -12.04
CA LEU A 271 22.81 0.22 -11.10
C LEU A 271 22.59 -1.13 -11.79
N ALA A 272 21.71 -1.18 -12.80
CA ALA A 272 21.55 -2.38 -13.64
C ALA A 272 22.83 -2.68 -14.43
N ASN A 273 23.46 -1.67 -15.04
CA ASN A 273 24.71 -1.81 -15.78
C ASN A 273 25.89 -2.20 -14.88
N GLU A 274 25.90 -1.77 -13.62
CA GLU A 274 26.87 -2.15 -12.59
C GLU A 274 26.63 -3.56 -12.01
N GLY A 275 25.49 -4.19 -12.35
CA GLY A 275 25.10 -5.51 -11.86
C GLY A 275 24.46 -5.51 -10.47
N LYS A 276 24.23 -4.33 -9.87
CA LYS A 276 23.66 -4.24 -8.52
C LYS A 276 22.22 -4.71 -8.47
N VAL A 277 21.42 -4.41 -9.48
CA VAL A 277 20.03 -4.89 -9.59
C VAL A 277 19.99 -6.42 -9.62
N ALA A 278 20.86 -7.07 -10.41
CA ALA A 278 20.93 -8.52 -10.50
C ALA A 278 21.39 -9.16 -9.17
N GLU A 279 22.38 -8.58 -8.49
CA GLU A 279 22.84 -9.02 -7.17
C GLU A 279 21.70 -9.01 -6.15
N LEU A 280 20.92 -7.91 -6.10
CA LEU A 280 19.80 -7.80 -5.18
C LEU A 280 18.65 -8.75 -5.56
N ALA A 281 18.37 -8.91 -6.86
CA ALA A 281 17.35 -9.85 -7.35
C ALA A 281 17.64 -11.30 -6.96
N GLU A 282 18.91 -11.72 -7.01
CA GLU A 282 19.35 -13.04 -6.53
C GLU A 282 19.23 -13.15 -5.00
N LYS A 283 19.66 -12.10 -4.26
CA LYS A 283 19.56 -12.06 -2.79
C LYS A 283 18.13 -12.26 -2.28
N TYR A 284 17.16 -11.67 -2.97
CA TYR A 284 15.75 -11.72 -2.59
C TYR A 284 14.93 -12.78 -3.35
N GLU A 285 15.59 -13.65 -4.12
CA GLU A 285 14.98 -14.78 -4.84
C GLU A 285 13.89 -14.36 -5.84
N ILE A 286 14.06 -13.19 -6.50
CA ILE A 286 13.13 -12.65 -7.51
C ILE A 286 13.80 -12.44 -8.89
N ALA A 287 14.94 -13.05 -9.13
CA ALA A 287 15.73 -12.82 -10.36
C ALA A 287 14.97 -13.16 -11.66
N ASP A 288 14.01 -14.09 -11.60
CA ASP A 288 13.14 -14.47 -12.70
C ASP A 288 12.04 -13.42 -13.00
N MET A 289 11.76 -12.54 -12.05
CA MET A 289 10.72 -11.50 -12.15
C MET A 289 11.30 -10.14 -12.53
N VAL A 290 12.59 -9.88 -12.28
CA VAL A 290 13.23 -8.58 -12.55
C VAL A 290 13.42 -8.38 -14.05
N THR A 291 12.88 -7.28 -14.58
CA THR A 291 12.93 -6.90 -16.00
C THR A 291 14.01 -5.87 -16.30
N LEU A 292 14.43 -5.09 -15.30
CA LEU A 292 15.48 -4.08 -15.44
C LEU A 292 16.86 -4.76 -15.55
N LYS A 293 17.48 -4.66 -16.74
CA LYS A 293 18.74 -5.33 -17.07
C LYS A 293 19.77 -4.34 -17.62
N ALA A 294 21.02 -4.74 -17.59
CA ALA A 294 22.10 -4.01 -18.24
C ALA A 294 21.83 -3.87 -19.75
N GLU A 295 22.08 -2.67 -20.28
CA GLU A 295 22.02 -2.34 -21.70
C GLU A 295 23.34 -2.68 -22.43
#